data_cefc5f9ecbd0c73cce12902da47214dc
#
_entry.id   cefc5f9ecbd0c73cce12902da47214dc
#
_cell.length_a   1.000
_cell.length_b   1.000
_cell.length_c   1.000
_cell.angle_alpha   90.00
_cell.angle_beta   90.00
_cell.angle_gamma   90.00
#
_symmetry.space_group_name_H-M   'P 1'
#
loop_
_entity.id
_entity.type
_entity.pdbx_description
1 polymer ?
#
loop_
_entity_poly.entity_id
_entity_poly.type
_entity_poly.pdbx_seq_one_letter_code
_entity_poly.pdbx_strand_id
1 'polypeptide(L)'
;KNKKYYYRNRYISNTGYQSPSLGLDRNFQPLFESIRPHLSEFYHLLDIPKELTLSNFWININHHKDYNRTHDHPRSLVSGVFYVDVPNNSGNIIFINPMKYFLYSEALTSIQTGNPYNKSWVSITPTNNRLVS
;
A
#
# COMPACT_ATOMS: atom_id res chain seq x y z
N LYS A 1 0.85 33.57 7.68
CA LYS A 1 0.21 32.59 8.60
C LYS A 1 -0.40 31.50 7.73
N ASN A 2 0.35 30.45 7.43
CA ASN A 2 -0.14 29.30 6.65
C ASN A 2 -1.05 28.48 7.54
N LYS A 3 -2.34 28.51 7.30
CA LYS A 3 -3.27 27.52 7.84
C LYS A 3 -2.93 26.17 7.19
N LYS A 4 -2.26 25.28 7.92
CA LYS A 4 -2.10 23.89 7.54
C LYS A 4 -3.51 23.28 7.54
N TYR A 5 -4.04 23.01 6.37
CA TYR A 5 -5.26 22.24 6.24
C TYR A 5 -4.91 20.78 6.48
N TYR A 6 -5.19 20.28 7.68
CA TYR A 6 -5.10 18.86 7.99
C TYR A 6 -6.32 18.17 7.40
N TYR A 7 -6.15 17.50 6.27
CA TYR A 7 -7.17 16.62 5.75
C TYR A 7 -7.08 15.27 6.49
N ARG A 8 -8.13 14.89 7.21
CA ARG A 8 -8.27 13.58 7.82
C ARG A 8 -9.19 12.73 6.97
N ASN A 9 -8.65 11.71 6.34
CA ASN A 9 -9.50 10.65 5.81
C ASN A 9 -9.89 9.70 6.96
N ARG A 10 -11.00 10.00 7.62
CA ARG A 10 -11.47 9.24 8.80
C ARG A 10 -11.85 7.79 8.50
N TYR A 11 -11.96 7.42 7.23
CA TYR A 11 -12.33 6.07 6.82
C TYR A 11 -11.12 5.12 6.77
N ILE A 12 -9.94 5.62 6.43
CA ILE A 12 -8.73 4.82 6.22
C ILE A 12 -7.73 5.04 7.35
N SER A 13 -7.41 6.29 7.69
CA SER A 13 -6.47 6.62 8.76
C SER A 13 -7.18 6.83 10.08
N ASN A 14 -6.63 6.28 11.17
CA ASN A 14 -7.20 6.50 12.50
C ASN A 14 -6.87 7.91 13.00
N THR A 15 -5.60 8.31 12.97
CA THR A 15 -5.14 9.60 13.51
C THR A 15 -4.09 10.31 12.66
N GLY A 16 -3.39 9.61 11.76
CA GLY A 16 -2.34 10.16 10.90
C GLY A 16 -2.83 11.24 9.92
N TYR A 17 -1.90 11.89 9.27
CA TYR A 17 -2.17 12.84 8.20
C TYR A 17 -2.19 12.14 6.86
N GLN A 18 -3.18 12.44 6.06
CA GLN A 18 -3.23 12.09 4.64
C GLN A 18 -3.46 13.36 3.83
N SER A 19 -2.64 13.59 2.81
CA SER A 19 -2.84 14.71 1.89
C SER A 19 -4.10 14.48 1.03
N PRO A 20 -4.68 15.53 0.45
CA PRO A 20 -5.55 15.37 -0.72
C PRO A 20 -4.82 14.63 -1.84
N SER A 21 -5.58 14.18 -2.85
CA SER A 21 -4.96 13.68 -4.08
C SER A 21 -4.04 14.74 -4.67
N LEU A 22 -2.80 14.36 -4.94
CA LEU A 22 -1.80 15.24 -5.53
C LEU A 22 -1.82 15.15 -7.06
N GLY A 23 -2.62 14.24 -7.62
CA GLY A 23 -2.70 14.03 -9.05
C GLY A 23 -1.32 13.75 -9.67
N LEU A 24 -1.04 14.36 -10.82
CA LEU A 24 0.26 14.31 -11.48
C LEU A 24 1.09 15.57 -11.16
N ASP A 25 1.27 15.87 -9.88
CA ASP A 25 2.09 17.02 -9.48
C ASP A 25 3.52 16.83 -10.00
N ARG A 26 3.98 17.84 -10.75
CA ARG A 26 5.30 17.83 -11.41
C ARG A 26 6.47 17.70 -10.42
N ASN A 27 6.30 18.09 -9.18
CA ASN A 27 7.34 17.94 -8.16
C ASN A 27 7.65 16.47 -7.85
N PHE A 28 6.74 15.55 -8.13
CA PHE A 28 6.94 14.11 -7.93
C PHE A 28 7.27 13.35 -9.22
N GLN A 29 7.39 14.04 -10.33
CA GLN A 29 7.74 13.42 -11.61
C GLN A 29 9.03 12.58 -11.55
N PRO A 30 10.14 13.03 -10.93
CA PRO A 30 11.35 12.22 -10.81
C PRO A 30 11.11 10.91 -10.06
N LEU A 31 10.28 10.91 -9.01
CA LEU A 31 9.92 9.69 -8.28
C LEU A 31 9.11 8.73 -9.19
N PHE A 32 8.14 9.24 -9.93
CA PHE A 32 7.35 8.40 -10.83
C PHE A 32 8.19 7.79 -11.94
N GLU A 33 9.11 8.56 -12.53
CA GLU A 33 10.00 8.04 -13.55
C GLU A 33 10.94 6.96 -13.00
N SER A 34 11.37 7.05 -11.75
CA SER A 34 12.19 6.03 -11.11
C SER A 34 11.41 4.74 -10.78
N ILE A 35 10.12 4.85 -10.49
CA ILE A 35 9.26 3.70 -10.15
C ILE A 35 8.72 3.01 -11.40
N ARG A 36 8.47 3.75 -12.47
CA ARG A 36 7.83 3.26 -13.71
C ARG A 36 8.45 1.97 -14.28
N PRO A 37 9.79 1.82 -14.41
CA PRO A 37 10.39 0.59 -14.92
C PRO A 37 10.01 -0.65 -14.11
N HIS A 38 10.01 -0.54 -12.78
CA HIS A 38 9.68 -1.64 -11.87
C HIS A 38 8.20 -2.03 -11.98
N LEU A 39 7.32 -1.06 -12.12
CA LEU A 39 5.90 -1.32 -12.37
C LEU A 39 5.69 -1.96 -13.73
N SER A 40 6.41 -1.51 -14.76
CA SER A 40 6.35 -2.09 -16.10
C SER A 40 6.78 -3.55 -16.11
N GLU A 41 7.88 -3.87 -15.42
CA GLU A 41 8.35 -5.26 -15.25
C GLU A 41 7.29 -6.13 -14.58
N PHE A 42 6.72 -5.68 -13.48
CA PHE A 42 5.65 -6.38 -12.79
C PHE A 42 4.42 -6.63 -13.70
N TYR A 43 4.11 -5.67 -14.53
CA TYR A 43 3.00 -5.74 -15.49
C TYR A 43 3.23 -6.78 -16.57
N HIS A 44 4.46 -6.87 -17.08
CA HIS A 44 4.84 -7.91 -18.02
C HIS A 44 4.77 -9.31 -17.40
N LEU A 45 5.14 -9.44 -16.13
CA LEU A 45 4.99 -10.71 -15.40
C LEU A 45 3.54 -11.17 -15.27
N LEU A 46 2.59 -10.23 -15.25
CA LEU A 46 1.15 -10.51 -15.18
C LEU A 46 0.50 -10.69 -16.57
N ASP A 47 1.29 -10.57 -17.65
CA ASP A 47 0.81 -10.65 -19.05
C ASP A 47 -0.36 -9.68 -19.33
N ILE A 48 -0.29 -8.47 -18.80
CA ILE A 48 -1.32 -7.47 -18.97
C ILE A 48 -0.96 -6.55 -20.15
N PRO A 49 -1.74 -6.57 -21.25
CA PRO A 49 -1.38 -5.86 -22.49
C PRO A 49 -1.72 -4.35 -22.47
N LYS A 50 -1.58 -3.69 -21.35
CA LYS A 50 -1.91 -2.26 -21.22
C LYS A 50 -0.80 -1.52 -20.53
N GLU A 51 -0.56 -0.27 -20.95
CA GLU A 51 0.31 0.63 -20.22
C GLU A 51 -0.31 1.04 -18.88
N LEU A 52 0.52 1.10 -17.86
CA LEU A 52 0.14 1.62 -16.56
C LEU A 52 0.03 3.13 -16.61
N THR A 53 -1.11 3.62 -16.14
CA THR A 53 -1.29 5.04 -15.85
C THR A 53 -1.42 5.23 -14.35
N LEU A 54 -0.69 6.20 -13.80
CA LEU A 54 -0.90 6.61 -12.42
C LEU A 54 -2.28 7.27 -12.28
N SER A 55 -3.18 6.63 -11.55
CA SER A 55 -4.55 7.12 -11.38
C SER A 55 -4.68 8.07 -10.20
N ASN A 56 -3.97 7.80 -9.12
CA ASN A 56 -4.04 8.61 -7.91
C ASN A 56 -2.76 8.48 -7.07
N PHE A 57 -2.45 9.55 -6.34
CA PHE A 57 -1.29 9.64 -5.47
C PHE A 57 -1.56 10.58 -4.31
N TRP A 58 -1.09 10.22 -3.12
CA TRP A 58 -1.16 11.05 -1.91
C TRP A 58 -0.03 10.72 -0.96
N ILE A 59 0.21 11.58 0.01
CA ILE A 59 1.22 11.41 1.05
C ILE A 59 0.53 11.10 2.38
N ASN A 60 1.03 10.08 3.08
CA ASN A 60 0.67 9.79 4.45
C ASN A 60 1.82 10.15 5.40
N ILE A 61 1.49 10.75 6.53
CA ILE A 61 2.43 10.97 7.64
C ILE A 61 1.78 10.39 8.89
N ASN A 62 2.38 9.33 9.41
CA ASN A 62 1.93 8.64 10.61
C ASN A 62 2.91 8.89 11.75
N HIS A 63 2.40 9.30 12.89
CA HIS A 63 3.15 9.43 14.13
C HIS A 63 3.03 8.15 14.96
N HIS A 64 3.64 8.14 16.13
CA HIS A 64 3.54 7.01 17.05
C HIS A 64 2.06 6.68 17.37
N LYS A 65 1.71 5.39 17.25
CA LYS A 65 0.34 4.83 17.39
C LYS A 65 -0.66 5.19 16.28
N ASP A 66 -0.25 5.92 15.26
CA ASP A 66 -1.10 6.09 14.07
C ASP A 66 -1.07 4.82 13.22
N TYR A 67 -2.18 4.50 12.60
CA TYR A 67 -2.27 3.37 11.69
C TYR A 67 -3.35 3.60 10.62
N ASN A 68 -3.21 2.93 9.51
CA ASN A 68 -4.23 2.84 8.50
C ASN A 68 -5.05 1.55 8.70
N ARG A 69 -6.37 1.68 8.61
CA ARG A 69 -7.26 0.53 8.67
C ARG A 69 -7.09 -0.32 7.43
N THR A 70 -7.43 -1.59 7.53
CA THR A 70 -7.57 -2.47 6.37
C THR A 70 -8.57 -1.88 5.40
N HIS A 71 -8.16 -1.73 4.14
CA HIS A 71 -8.97 -1.19 3.06
C HIS A 71 -8.49 -1.78 1.73
N ASP A 72 -9.28 -1.61 0.70
CA ASP A 72 -8.96 -1.95 -0.68
C ASP A 72 -8.89 -0.68 -1.54
N HIS A 73 -8.39 -0.86 -2.76
CA HIS A 73 -8.33 0.19 -3.77
C HIS A 73 -9.12 -0.25 -5.02
N PRO A 74 -10.47 -0.13 -4.96
CA PRO A 74 -11.29 -0.54 -6.08
C PRO A 74 -10.91 0.22 -7.35
N ARG A 75 -10.88 -0.49 -8.49
CA ARG A 75 -10.47 0.01 -9.81
C ARG A 75 -8.97 0.29 -9.98
N SER A 76 -8.15 0.07 -8.97
CA SER A 76 -6.70 0.05 -9.12
C SER A 76 -6.24 -1.36 -9.46
N LEU A 77 -5.45 -1.49 -10.50
CA LEU A 77 -4.87 -2.78 -10.86
C LEU A 77 -3.66 -3.10 -9.98
N VAL A 78 -2.87 -2.07 -9.69
CA VAL A 78 -1.75 -2.14 -8.76
C VAL A 78 -1.88 -0.99 -7.77
N SER A 79 -1.65 -1.27 -6.50
CA SER A 79 -1.55 -0.27 -5.44
C SER A 79 -0.27 -0.51 -4.67
N GLY A 80 0.43 0.55 -4.31
CA GLY A 80 1.71 0.44 -3.63
C GLY A 80 1.96 1.59 -2.67
N VAL A 81 2.94 1.40 -1.80
CA VAL A 81 3.43 2.40 -0.86
C VAL A 81 4.93 2.57 -1.04
N PHE A 82 5.36 3.79 -1.33
CA PHE A 82 6.77 4.16 -1.31
C PHE A 82 7.12 4.77 0.05
N TYR A 83 8.03 4.15 0.75
CA TYR A 83 8.46 4.55 2.09
C TYR A 83 9.62 5.53 2.01
N VAL A 84 9.39 6.79 2.40
CA VAL A 84 10.40 7.87 2.39
C VAL A 84 11.19 7.90 3.69
N ASP A 85 10.49 7.90 4.82
CA ASP A 85 11.07 7.96 6.15
C ASP A 85 10.41 6.93 7.07
N VAL A 86 11.20 6.00 7.55
CA VAL A 86 10.76 4.89 8.39
C VAL A 86 11.61 4.88 9.67
N PRO A 87 11.13 5.50 10.74
CA PRO A 87 11.80 5.45 12.04
C PRO A 87 11.94 4.02 12.57
N ASN A 88 12.92 3.80 13.44
CA ASN A 88 13.06 2.54 14.15
C ASN A 88 11.75 2.17 14.87
N ASN A 89 11.39 0.88 14.83
CA ASN A 89 10.14 0.35 15.40
C ASN A 89 8.86 0.85 14.73
N SER A 90 8.92 1.28 13.48
CA SER A 90 7.73 1.50 12.66
C SER A 90 6.94 0.21 12.50
N GLY A 91 5.62 0.33 12.44
CA GLY A 91 4.73 -0.80 12.20
C GLY A 91 4.90 -1.38 10.79
N ASN A 92 4.48 -2.62 10.61
CA ASN A 92 4.54 -3.32 9.34
C ASN A 92 3.36 -2.97 8.44
N ILE A 93 3.55 -3.08 7.12
CA ILE A 93 2.45 -3.16 6.18
C ILE A 93 1.95 -4.60 6.11
N ILE A 94 0.63 -4.78 6.14
CA ILE A 94 0.00 -6.09 6.13
C ILE A 94 -0.90 -6.21 4.91
N PHE A 95 -0.60 -7.19 4.06
CA PHE A 95 -1.45 -7.57 2.94
C PHE A 95 -2.32 -8.74 3.36
N ILE A 96 -3.63 -8.59 3.19
CA ILE A 96 -4.61 -9.62 3.52
C ILE A 96 -5.01 -10.31 2.22
N ASN A 97 -4.94 -11.64 2.21
CA ASN A 97 -5.43 -12.43 1.08
C ASN A 97 -6.96 -12.33 1.02
N PRO A 98 -7.54 -11.72 -0.02
CA PRO A 98 -8.99 -11.58 -0.13
C PRO A 98 -9.70 -12.93 -0.28
N MET A 99 -8.99 -13.94 -0.79
CA MET A 99 -9.52 -15.28 -0.99
C MET A 99 -9.59 -16.12 0.28
N LYS A 100 -9.06 -15.60 1.41
CA LYS A 100 -9.05 -16.37 2.67
C LYS A 100 -10.41 -16.92 3.07
N TYR A 101 -11.48 -16.19 2.82
CA TYR A 101 -12.84 -16.60 3.17
C TYR A 101 -13.40 -17.69 2.23
N PHE A 102 -12.83 -17.83 1.04
CA PHE A 102 -13.21 -18.88 0.08
C PHE A 102 -12.33 -20.13 0.19
N LEU A 103 -11.06 -19.94 0.54
CA LEU A 103 -10.09 -21.04 0.65
C LEU A 103 -10.16 -21.78 1.98
N TYR A 104 -10.68 -21.13 3.01
CA TYR A 104 -10.77 -21.70 4.34
C TYR A 104 -12.22 -22.14 4.64
N SER A 105 -12.64 -23.23 4.00
CA SER A 105 -13.75 -24.02 4.53
C SER A 105 -13.38 -24.59 5.90
N GLU A 106 -14.35 -25.02 6.70
CA GLU A 106 -14.15 -25.57 8.05
C GLU A 106 -13.05 -26.64 8.10
N ALA A 107 -12.82 -27.37 7.02
CA ALA A 107 -11.75 -28.38 6.90
C ALA A 107 -10.34 -27.82 7.01
N LEU A 108 -10.13 -26.52 6.76
CA LEU A 108 -8.82 -25.85 6.80
C LEU A 108 -8.57 -25.06 8.09
N THR A 109 -9.53 -25.01 9.01
CA THR A 109 -9.38 -24.34 10.31
C THR A 109 -8.39 -25.05 11.24
N SER A 110 -7.99 -26.28 10.90
CA SER A 110 -6.98 -27.05 11.64
C SER A 110 -5.52 -26.76 11.23
N ILE A 111 -5.28 -25.81 10.30
CA ILE A 111 -3.92 -25.45 9.90
C ILE A 111 -3.22 -24.76 11.06
N GLN A 112 -2.30 -25.45 11.71
CA GLN A 112 -1.53 -24.93 12.84
C GLN A 112 -0.33 -24.09 12.40
N THR A 113 0.19 -24.30 11.20
CA THR A 113 1.36 -23.58 10.67
C THR A 113 1.07 -23.03 9.29
N GLY A 114 1.18 -21.70 9.15
CA GLY A 114 1.03 -21.04 7.85
C GLY A 114 2.29 -21.21 6.97
N ASN A 115 2.09 -21.47 5.69
CA ASN A 115 3.12 -21.48 4.66
C ASN A 115 2.77 -20.48 3.54
N PRO A 116 3.63 -20.23 2.54
CA PRO A 116 3.37 -19.25 1.48
C PRO A 116 2.06 -19.47 0.70
N TYR A 117 1.54 -20.69 0.66
CA TYR A 117 0.34 -21.04 -0.12
C TYR A 117 -0.97 -20.91 0.68
N ASN A 118 -0.89 -20.99 2.01
CA ASN A 118 -2.08 -21.00 2.87
C ASN A 118 -2.14 -19.81 3.85
N LYS A 119 -1.21 -18.87 3.76
CA LYS A 119 -1.25 -17.66 4.59
C LYS A 119 -2.45 -16.78 4.26
N SER A 120 -3.17 -16.40 5.29
CA SER A 120 -4.27 -15.43 5.17
C SER A 120 -3.78 -13.98 5.11
N TRP A 121 -2.52 -13.74 5.42
CA TRP A 121 -1.90 -12.41 5.36
C TRP A 121 -0.38 -12.51 5.24
N VAL A 122 0.22 -11.46 4.71
CA VAL A 122 1.69 -11.27 4.64
C VAL A 122 2.02 -9.95 5.31
N SER A 123 3.03 -9.98 6.19
CA SER A 123 3.54 -8.80 6.87
C SER A 123 4.92 -8.45 6.33
N ILE A 124 5.12 -7.20 5.94
CA ILE A 124 6.39 -6.70 5.43
C ILE A 124 6.84 -5.54 6.32
N THR A 125 8.07 -5.64 6.82
CA THR A 125 8.69 -4.54 7.55
C THR A 125 9.13 -3.47 6.55
N PRO A 126 8.67 -2.23 6.70
CA PRO A 126 9.06 -1.15 5.81
C PRO A 126 10.53 -0.77 6.04
N THR A 127 11.16 -0.27 4.99
CA THR A 127 12.48 0.34 5.04
C THR A 127 12.50 1.59 4.18
N ASN A 128 13.40 2.54 4.49
CA ASN A 128 13.54 3.76 3.71
C ASN A 128 13.84 3.46 2.23
N ASN A 129 13.29 4.27 1.35
CA ASN A 129 13.46 4.20 -0.10
C ASN A 129 13.01 2.86 -0.71
N ARG A 130 12.02 2.23 -0.13
CA ARG A 130 11.44 0.97 -0.60
C ARG A 130 10.02 1.18 -1.13
N LEU A 131 9.78 0.66 -2.32
CA LEU A 131 8.42 0.47 -2.85
C LEU A 131 7.91 -0.92 -2.43
N VAL A 132 6.68 -0.98 -1.97
CA VAL A 132 5.96 -2.22 -1.64
C VAL A 132 4.61 -2.17 -2.34
N SER A 133 4.31 -3.18 -3.14
CA SER A 133 3.06 -3.32 -3.89
C SER A 133 2.55 -4.76 -3.83
#